data_fa89b6f57fbddac0769d3b32f80f294d
#
_entry.id   fa89b6f57fbddac0769d3b32f80f294d
#
_cell.length_a   1.000
_cell.length_b   1.000
_cell.length_c   1.000
_cell.angle_alpha   90.00
_cell.angle_beta   90.00
_cell.angle_gamma   90.00
#
_symmetry.space_group_name_H-M   'P 1'
#
loop_
_entity.id
_entity.type
_entity.pdbx_description
1 polymer ?
#
loop_
_entity_poly.entity_id
_entity_poly.type
_entity_poly.pdbx_seq_one_letter_code
_entity_poly.pdbx_strand_id
1 'polypeptide(L)'
;INKPDVNIQNQKVSFGTSGHRGCSTKSSFNEDHILAITQALCEYRKNAGITGVMHIGIDTHALSTPAQITALQVFLANEVQCKIAAKNSYTPTPVMSFTIIESNKNSKDLNDGVIITPSHNPPCDGGFKYNTPNGGPSDTDVTSVIEKRANEILKDGLKDVKFIAKENIYESKFLEVADFITPYVKALDTIIDMNIIKNANLHIGV
;
A
#
# COMPACT_ATOMS: atom_id res chain seq x y z
N ILE A 1 -3.52 22.47 -7.61
CA ILE A 1 -3.91 21.04 -7.69
C ILE A 1 -5.43 21.00 -7.64
N ASN A 2 -6.04 20.41 -8.65
CA ASN A 2 -7.49 20.28 -8.67
C ASN A 2 -7.92 19.24 -7.64
N LYS A 3 -8.89 19.60 -6.78
CA LYS A 3 -9.51 18.62 -5.88
C LYS A 3 -10.41 17.67 -6.68
N PRO A 4 -10.54 16.41 -6.27
CA PRO A 4 -11.46 15.49 -6.93
C PRO A 4 -12.92 15.93 -6.69
N ASP A 5 -13.73 15.86 -7.75
CA ASP A 5 -15.17 16.02 -7.64
C ASP A 5 -15.85 14.65 -7.61
N VAL A 6 -16.42 14.30 -6.47
CA VAL A 6 -17.10 13.00 -6.28
C VAL A 6 -18.38 12.84 -7.10
N ASN A 7 -18.86 13.88 -7.78
CA ASN A 7 -19.96 13.76 -8.73
C ASN A 7 -19.48 13.32 -10.12
N ILE A 8 -18.17 13.42 -10.38
CA ILE A 8 -17.56 12.98 -11.63
C ILE A 8 -17.05 11.55 -11.44
N GLN A 9 -17.60 10.60 -12.19
CA GLN A 9 -17.29 9.18 -12.01
C GLN A 9 -15.80 8.84 -12.05
N ASN A 10 -15.04 9.47 -12.96
CA ASN A 10 -13.60 9.21 -13.11
C ASN A 10 -12.73 9.87 -12.04
N GLN A 11 -13.33 10.65 -11.15
CA GLN A 11 -12.62 11.31 -10.04
C GLN A 11 -13.01 10.72 -8.67
N LYS A 12 -13.85 9.69 -8.65
CA LYS A 12 -14.13 8.92 -7.43
C LYS A 12 -13.00 7.95 -7.12
N VAL A 13 -12.91 7.56 -5.86
CA VAL A 13 -12.18 6.35 -5.51
C VAL A 13 -12.90 5.17 -6.14
N SER A 14 -12.15 4.34 -6.88
CA SER A 14 -12.63 3.08 -7.42
C SER A 14 -11.50 2.05 -7.37
N PHE A 15 -11.73 0.94 -6.68
CA PHE A 15 -10.69 -0.08 -6.47
C PHE A 15 -10.55 -1.03 -7.66
N GLY A 16 -11.55 -1.14 -8.50
CA GLY A 16 -11.52 -2.08 -9.63
C GLY A 16 -11.18 -3.49 -9.14
N THR A 17 -10.32 -4.19 -9.89
CA THR A 17 -9.93 -5.58 -9.58
C THR A 17 -8.79 -5.72 -8.57
N SER A 18 -8.02 -4.67 -8.31
CA SER A 18 -6.81 -4.80 -7.48
C SER A 18 -6.37 -3.53 -6.76
N GLY A 19 -7.16 -2.48 -6.74
CA GLY A 19 -6.84 -1.23 -6.07
C GLY A 19 -7.23 0.00 -6.89
N HIS A 20 -7.24 1.16 -6.24
CA HIS A 20 -7.51 2.44 -6.88
C HIS A 20 -6.35 2.87 -7.75
N ARG A 21 -6.62 3.24 -9.00
CA ARG A 21 -5.63 3.76 -9.96
C ARG A 21 -6.16 5.01 -10.63
N GLY A 22 -5.26 5.90 -10.98
CA GLY A 22 -5.61 7.10 -11.70
C GLY A 22 -4.42 7.99 -12.00
N CYS A 23 -4.69 9.14 -12.62
CA CYS A 23 -3.69 10.10 -13.03
C CYS A 23 -3.86 11.42 -12.26
N SER A 24 -2.77 11.97 -11.73
CA SER A 24 -2.79 13.21 -10.96
C SER A 24 -3.27 14.40 -11.78
N THR A 25 -2.92 14.47 -13.06
CA THR A 25 -3.31 15.57 -13.96
C THR A 25 -4.80 15.51 -14.37
N LYS A 26 -5.45 14.36 -14.14
CA LYS A 26 -6.89 14.15 -14.40
C LYS A 26 -7.73 14.18 -13.12
N SER A 27 -7.17 14.61 -11.99
CA SER A 27 -7.83 14.62 -10.68
C SER A 27 -8.39 13.25 -10.24
N SER A 28 -7.79 12.15 -10.71
CA SER A 28 -8.22 10.80 -10.39
C SER A 28 -7.23 10.01 -9.52
N PHE A 29 -6.07 10.60 -9.20
CA PHE A 29 -5.12 10.09 -8.21
C PHE A 29 -4.30 11.25 -7.64
N ASN A 30 -4.67 11.75 -6.49
CA ASN A 30 -3.99 12.85 -5.81
C ASN A 30 -4.02 12.67 -4.28
N GLU A 31 -3.49 13.63 -3.56
CA GLU A 31 -3.39 13.59 -2.10
C GLU A 31 -4.74 13.34 -1.42
N ASP A 32 -5.82 14.00 -1.86
CA ASP A 32 -7.15 13.84 -1.26
C ASP A 32 -7.65 12.39 -1.36
N HIS A 33 -7.37 11.70 -2.49
CA HIS A 33 -7.70 10.27 -2.63
C HIS A 33 -6.92 9.42 -1.63
N ILE A 34 -5.61 9.66 -1.48
CA ILE A 34 -4.77 8.89 -0.57
C ILE A 34 -5.19 9.11 0.89
N LEU A 35 -5.48 10.35 1.27
CA LEU A 35 -6.00 10.70 2.59
C LEU A 35 -7.30 9.92 2.87
N ALA A 36 -8.26 9.98 1.94
CA ALA A 36 -9.56 9.33 2.11
C ALA A 36 -9.48 7.81 2.14
N ILE A 37 -8.72 7.20 1.20
CA ILE A 37 -8.53 5.74 1.14
C ILE A 37 -7.84 5.24 2.41
N THR A 38 -6.79 5.93 2.85
CA THR A 38 -6.03 5.49 4.02
C THR A 38 -6.85 5.59 5.29
N GLN A 39 -7.63 6.66 5.47
CA GLN A 39 -8.53 6.78 6.61
C GLN A 39 -9.62 5.70 6.58
N ALA A 40 -10.24 5.45 5.42
CA ALA A 40 -11.23 4.38 5.26
C ALA A 40 -10.63 2.99 5.56
N LEU A 41 -9.38 2.77 5.18
CA LEU A 41 -8.66 1.53 5.48
C LEU A 41 -8.35 1.38 6.98
N CYS A 42 -7.99 2.46 7.68
CA CYS A 42 -7.83 2.43 9.13
C CYS A 42 -9.13 2.05 9.85
N GLU A 43 -10.26 2.61 9.41
CA GLU A 43 -11.59 2.29 9.95
C GLU A 43 -11.98 0.84 9.65
N TYR A 44 -11.74 0.35 8.43
CA TYR A 44 -11.95 -1.05 8.05
C TYR A 44 -11.13 -1.99 8.94
N ARG A 45 -9.82 -1.76 9.09
CA ARG A 45 -8.95 -2.59 9.93
C ARG A 45 -9.45 -2.69 11.36
N LYS A 46 -9.85 -1.57 11.94
CA LYS A 46 -10.42 -1.51 13.29
C LYS A 46 -11.68 -2.37 13.41
N ASN A 47 -12.58 -2.28 12.45
CA ASN A 47 -13.84 -3.04 12.44
C ASN A 47 -13.63 -4.54 12.18
N ALA A 48 -12.62 -4.88 11.39
CA ALA A 48 -12.24 -6.25 11.08
C ALA A 48 -11.32 -6.90 12.15
N GLY A 49 -10.92 -6.15 13.20
CA GLY A 49 -10.02 -6.66 14.24
C GLY A 49 -8.59 -6.90 13.75
N ILE A 50 -8.13 -6.19 12.70
CA ILE A 50 -6.77 -6.27 12.19
C ILE A 50 -5.91 -5.30 12.98
N THR A 51 -5.14 -5.82 13.94
CA THR A 51 -4.37 -5.02 14.90
C THR A 51 -2.85 -5.09 14.70
N GLY A 52 -2.39 -5.98 13.83
CA GLY A 52 -0.98 -6.17 13.55
C GLY A 52 -0.37 -5.07 12.67
N VAL A 53 0.82 -5.33 12.20
CA VAL A 53 1.61 -4.38 11.41
C VAL A 53 1.02 -4.20 10.00
N MET A 54 0.95 -2.95 9.56
CA MET A 54 0.72 -2.55 8.17
C MET A 54 2.06 -2.46 7.44
N HIS A 55 2.30 -3.40 6.52
CA HIS A 55 3.48 -3.36 5.64
C HIS A 55 3.20 -2.46 4.44
N ILE A 56 4.10 -1.51 4.13
CA ILE A 56 3.89 -0.55 3.05
C ILE A 56 5.05 -0.59 2.06
N GLY A 57 4.75 -1.00 0.84
CA GLY A 57 5.69 -1.03 -0.28
C GLY A 57 5.35 0.00 -1.34
N ILE A 58 6.37 0.41 -2.10
CA ILE A 58 6.24 1.32 -3.25
C ILE A 58 6.98 0.76 -4.45
N ASP A 59 6.56 1.18 -5.64
CA ASP A 59 7.28 0.98 -6.88
C ASP A 59 8.04 2.25 -7.31
N THR A 60 8.57 2.24 -8.55
CA THR A 60 9.39 3.32 -9.12
C THR A 60 8.59 4.46 -9.74
N HIS A 61 7.25 4.43 -9.75
CA HIS A 61 6.44 5.51 -10.30
C HIS A 61 6.58 6.80 -9.49
N ALA A 62 6.58 7.92 -10.17
CA ALA A 62 6.80 9.24 -9.55
C ALA A 62 5.80 9.58 -8.45
N LEU A 63 4.55 9.10 -8.55
CA LEU A 63 3.51 9.33 -7.56
C LEU A 63 3.59 8.39 -6.36
N SER A 64 4.38 7.31 -6.40
CA SER A 64 4.40 6.30 -5.33
C SER A 64 5.02 6.82 -4.04
N THR A 65 6.14 7.55 -4.12
CA THR A 65 6.76 8.16 -2.93
C THR A 65 5.88 9.22 -2.25
N PRO A 66 5.32 10.22 -2.94
CA PRO A 66 4.43 11.19 -2.29
C PRO A 66 3.16 10.52 -1.73
N ALA A 67 2.60 9.51 -2.42
CA ALA A 67 1.45 8.78 -1.90
C ALA A 67 1.79 7.97 -0.64
N GLN A 68 2.98 7.38 -0.55
CA GLN A 68 3.44 6.70 0.67
C GLN A 68 3.54 7.69 1.85
N ILE A 69 4.11 8.87 1.63
CA ILE A 69 4.22 9.90 2.65
C ILE A 69 2.84 10.29 3.17
N THR A 70 1.89 10.57 2.28
CA THR A 70 0.51 10.92 2.65
C THR A 70 -0.19 9.76 3.39
N ALA A 71 -0.01 8.52 2.94
CA ALA A 71 -0.57 7.35 3.62
C ALA A 71 0.03 7.18 5.04
N LEU A 72 1.34 7.34 5.19
CA LEU A 72 1.99 7.28 6.49
C LEU A 72 1.47 8.34 7.46
N GLN A 73 1.26 9.59 7.01
CA GLN A 73 0.68 10.63 7.85
C GLN A 73 -0.65 10.17 8.49
N VAL A 74 -1.50 9.51 7.72
CA VAL A 74 -2.81 9.03 8.19
C VAL A 74 -2.70 7.77 9.05
N PHE A 75 -1.94 6.76 8.61
CA PHE A 75 -1.75 5.54 9.39
C PHE A 75 -1.20 5.84 10.77
N LEU A 76 -0.15 6.64 10.85
CA LEU A 76 0.53 6.97 12.11
C LEU A 76 -0.37 7.82 13.03
N ALA A 77 -1.19 8.72 12.48
CA ALA A 77 -2.19 9.47 13.25
C ALA A 77 -3.32 8.59 13.80
N ASN A 78 -3.58 7.46 13.18
CA ASN A 78 -4.51 6.43 13.65
C ASN A 78 -3.82 5.33 14.49
N GLU A 79 -2.57 5.57 14.91
CA GLU A 79 -1.78 4.66 15.76
C GLU A 79 -1.57 3.27 15.14
N VAL A 80 -1.59 3.18 13.82
CA VAL A 80 -1.30 1.94 13.10
C VAL A 80 0.21 1.72 13.08
N GLN A 81 0.65 0.57 13.59
CA GLN A 81 2.04 0.17 13.49
C GLN A 81 2.40 -0.10 12.03
N CYS A 82 3.35 0.65 11.46
CA CYS A 82 3.74 0.58 10.07
C CYS A 82 5.18 0.07 9.90
N LYS A 83 5.41 -0.72 8.85
CA LYS A 83 6.75 -1.06 8.37
C LYS A 83 6.92 -0.64 6.92
N ILE A 84 8.02 0.03 6.62
CA ILE A 84 8.42 0.44 5.27
C ILE A 84 9.79 -0.12 4.92
N ALA A 85 10.07 -0.25 3.62
CA ALA A 85 11.42 -0.57 3.16
C ALA A 85 12.40 0.57 3.47
N ALA A 86 13.68 0.26 3.57
CA ALA A 86 14.75 1.24 3.73
C ALA A 86 14.66 2.33 2.64
N LYS A 87 15.20 3.51 2.93
CA LYS A 87 15.18 4.67 2.01
C LYS A 87 15.67 4.28 0.61
N ASN A 88 14.92 4.68 -0.40
CA ASN A 88 15.16 4.37 -1.82
C ASN A 88 15.05 2.89 -2.21
N SER A 89 14.45 2.04 -1.37
CA SER A 89 14.16 0.65 -1.73
C SER A 89 12.73 0.52 -2.23
N TYR A 90 12.58 -0.18 -3.33
CA TYR A 90 11.28 -0.52 -3.91
C TYR A 90 10.88 -1.95 -3.50
N THR A 91 9.59 -2.19 -3.40
CA THR A 91 9.08 -3.48 -2.94
C THR A 91 8.24 -4.12 -4.04
N PRO A 92 8.74 -5.15 -4.73
CA PRO A 92 7.94 -5.93 -5.68
C PRO A 92 6.70 -6.53 -5.00
N THR A 93 5.58 -6.60 -5.73
CA THR A 93 4.32 -7.14 -5.20
C THR A 93 4.46 -8.53 -4.56
N PRO A 94 5.18 -9.51 -5.16
CA PRO A 94 5.34 -10.82 -4.52
C PRO A 94 6.15 -10.77 -3.22
N VAL A 95 7.07 -9.84 -3.08
CA VAL A 95 7.81 -9.62 -1.81
C VAL A 95 6.85 -9.17 -0.71
N MET A 96 5.91 -8.27 -1.01
CA MET A 96 4.92 -7.82 -0.04
C MET A 96 3.99 -8.97 0.36
N SER A 97 3.48 -9.74 -0.59
CA SER A 97 2.63 -10.90 -0.30
C SER A 97 3.36 -11.90 0.60
N PHE A 98 4.61 -12.21 0.29
CA PHE A 98 5.46 -13.07 1.12
C PHE A 98 5.65 -12.49 2.53
N THR A 99 5.96 -11.20 2.65
CA THR A 99 6.17 -10.55 3.95
C THR A 99 4.93 -10.65 4.84
N ILE A 100 3.73 -10.41 4.29
CA ILE A 100 2.48 -10.52 5.04
C ILE A 100 2.26 -11.97 5.50
N ILE A 101 2.40 -12.95 4.60
CA ILE A 101 2.22 -14.37 4.91
C ILE A 101 3.20 -14.82 6.00
N GLU A 102 4.48 -14.49 5.86
CA GLU A 102 5.51 -14.87 6.84
C GLU A 102 5.25 -14.22 8.21
N SER A 103 4.88 -12.94 8.23
CA SER A 103 4.59 -12.25 9.50
C SER A 103 3.34 -12.78 10.20
N ASN A 104 2.43 -13.43 9.47
CA ASN A 104 1.21 -14.00 10.04
C ASN A 104 1.35 -15.45 10.52
N LYS A 105 2.41 -16.19 10.12
CA LYS A 105 2.60 -17.61 10.49
C LYS A 105 2.56 -17.87 12.01
N ASN A 106 3.11 -16.97 12.80
CA ASN A 106 3.24 -17.10 14.25
C ASN A 106 2.69 -15.90 15.02
N SER A 107 1.94 -15.03 14.37
CA SER A 107 1.36 -13.83 14.98
C SER A 107 -0.05 -14.10 15.47
N LYS A 108 -0.40 -13.57 16.64
CA LYS A 108 -1.79 -13.50 17.12
C LYS A 108 -2.53 -12.33 16.50
N ASP A 109 -1.80 -11.25 16.21
CA ASP A 109 -2.31 -10.05 15.57
C ASP A 109 -2.13 -10.16 14.07
N LEU A 110 -3.21 -9.99 13.32
CA LEU A 110 -3.18 -10.09 11.87
C LEU A 110 -2.45 -8.89 11.26
N ASN A 111 -1.41 -9.18 10.48
CA ASN A 111 -0.65 -8.22 9.68
C ASN A 111 -1.23 -8.18 8.26
N ASP A 112 -1.17 -7.03 7.63
CA ASP A 112 -1.64 -6.79 6.27
C ASP A 112 -0.71 -5.83 5.54
N GLY A 113 -1.07 -5.38 4.34
CA GLY A 113 -0.17 -4.51 3.61
C GLY A 113 -0.81 -3.66 2.53
N VAL A 114 -0.10 -2.62 2.18
CA VAL A 114 -0.40 -1.74 1.05
C VAL A 114 0.78 -1.74 0.09
N ILE A 115 0.48 -1.86 -1.20
CA ILE A 115 1.45 -1.58 -2.27
C ILE A 115 0.97 -0.38 -3.07
N ILE A 116 1.81 0.63 -3.12
CA ILE A 116 1.56 1.83 -3.91
C ILE A 116 2.24 1.65 -5.25
N THR A 117 1.45 1.27 -6.25
CA THR A 117 1.87 0.97 -7.62
C THR A 117 0.68 0.99 -8.58
N PRO A 118 0.79 1.63 -9.73
CA PRO A 118 -0.16 1.45 -10.83
C PRO A 118 0.18 0.26 -11.74
N SER A 119 1.06 -0.64 -11.33
CA SER A 119 1.61 -1.75 -12.12
C SER A 119 2.47 -1.27 -13.30
N HIS A 120 2.05 -1.56 -14.54
CA HIS A 120 2.72 -1.16 -15.80
C HIS A 120 2.05 0.03 -16.51
N ASN A 121 1.22 0.77 -15.78
CA ASN A 121 0.56 1.96 -16.31
C ASN A 121 1.57 3.06 -16.69
N PRO A 122 1.17 4.07 -17.49
CA PRO A 122 2.04 5.20 -17.83
C PRO A 122 2.61 5.92 -16.59
N PRO A 123 3.77 6.60 -16.73
CA PRO A 123 4.46 7.27 -15.62
C PRO A 123 3.64 8.33 -14.87
N CYS A 124 2.60 8.88 -15.52
CA CYS A 124 1.69 9.87 -14.91
C CYS A 124 0.65 9.25 -13.97
N ASP A 125 0.53 7.93 -13.97
CA ASP A 125 -0.44 7.22 -13.14
C ASP A 125 0.14 6.89 -11.77
N GLY A 126 -0.75 6.76 -10.80
CA GLY A 126 -0.49 6.19 -9.48
C GLY A 126 -1.50 5.09 -9.17
N GLY A 127 -1.19 4.28 -8.18
CA GLY A 127 -2.08 3.22 -7.73
C GLY A 127 -1.90 2.92 -6.25
N PHE A 128 -3.00 2.57 -5.59
CA PHE A 128 -3.02 2.20 -4.18
C PHE A 128 -3.75 0.86 -4.04
N LYS A 129 -3.03 -0.18 -3.66
CA LYS A 129 -3.54 -1.54 -3.53
C LYS A 129 -3.46 -2.01 -2.10
N TYR A 130 -4.53 -2.62 -1.61
CA TYR A 130 -4.56 -3.24 -0.30
C TYR A 130 -4.46 -4.76 -0.41
N ASN A 131 -3.56 -5.36 0.36
CA ASN A 131 -3.40 -6.80 0.52
C ASN A 131 -3.87 -7.18 1.92
N THR A 132 -4.86 -8.07 1.98
CA THR A 132 -5.42 -8.60 3.24
C THR A 132 -4.43 -9.51 3.98
N PRO A 133 -4.72 -9.93 5.22
CA PRO A 133 -3.84 -10.80 6.00
C PRO A 133 -3.47 -12.14 5.34
N ASN A 134 -4.20 -12.57 4.31
CA ASN A 134 -3.83 -13.75 3.51
C ASN A 134 -2.65 -13.50 2.55
N GLY A 135 -2.16 -12.25 2.45
CA GLY A 135 -1.07 -11.83 1.57
C GLY A 135 -1.49 -11.54 0.13
N GLY A 136 -2.70 -11.91 -0.27
CA GLY A 136 -3.25 -11.65 -1.61
C GLY A 136 -3.92 -10.29 -1.73
N PRO A 137 -4.27 -9.89 -2.98
CA PRO A 137 -5.10 -8.72 -3.20
C PRO A 137 -6.45 -8.90 -2.52
N SER A 138 -7.05 -7.77 -2.09
CA SER A 138 -8.35 -7.78 -1.42
C SER A 138 -9.47 -8.18 -2.37
N ASP A 139 -10.40 -8.99 -1.87
CA ASP A 139 -11.63 -9.35 -2.56
C ASP A 139 -12.62 -8.18 -2.62
N THR A 140 -13.64 -8.30 -3.47
CA THR A 140 -14.61 -7.23 -3.75
C THR A 140 -15.43 -6.83 -2.52
N ASP A 141 -15.70 -7.74 -1.60
CA ASP A 141 -16.40 -7.47 -0.34
C ASP A 141 -15.61 -6.48 0.54
N VAL A 142 -14.29 -6.63 0.62
CA VAL A 142 -13.40 -5.73 1.34
C VAL A 142 -13.25 -4.40 0.60
N THR A 143 -12.91 -4.47 -0.69
CA THR A 143 -12.63 -3.26 -1.47
C THR A 143 -13.84 -2.35 -1.59
N SER A 144 -15.05 -2.91 -1.73
CA SER A 144 -16.29 -2.11 -1.81
C SER A 144 -16.61 -1.35 -0.51
N VAL A 145 -16.28 -1.91 0.65
CA VAL A 145 -16.44 -1.22 1.94
C VAL A 145 -15.48 -0.03 2.03
N ILE A 146 -14.20 -0.25 1.69
CA ILE A 146 -13.18 0.81 1.71
C ILE A 146 -13.50 1.89 0.68
N GLU A 147 -13.87 1.51 -0.55
CA GLU A 147 -14.25 2.42 -1.64
C GLU A 147 -15.42 3.32 -1.26
N LYS A 148 -16.49 2.71 -0.75
CA LYS A 148 -17.68 3.45 -0.30
C LYS A 148 -17.30 4.47 0.76
N ARG A 149 -16.59 4.05 1.81
CA ARG A 149 -16.21 4.92 2.92
C ARG A 149 -15.26 6.02 2.47
N ALA A 150 -14.28 5.74 1.61
CA ALA A 150 -13.38 6.74 1.05
C ALA A 150 -14.13 7.83 0.26
N ASN A 151 -15.12 7.44 -0.53
CA ASN A 151 -15.96 8.40 -1.27
C ASN A 151 -16.85 9.24 -0.35
N GLU A 152 -17.34 8.70 0.77
CA GLU A 152 -18.04 9.47 1.80
C GLU A 152 -17.11 10.52 2.41
N ILE A 153 -15.89 10.13 2.79
CA ILE A 153 -14.86 11.03 3.34
C ILE A 153 -14.51 12.15 2.36
N LEU A 154 -14.34 11.83 1.07
CA LEU A 154 -14.11 12.84 0.04
C LEU A 154 -15.29 13.83 -0.08
N LYS A 155 -16.52 13.31 -0.10
CA LYS A 155 -17.75 14.11 -0.19
C LYS A 155 -17.88 15.10 0.99
N ASP A 156 -17.48 14.65 2.19
CA ASP A 156 -17.52 15.45 3.41
C ASP A 156 -16.31 16.40 3.57
N GLY A 157 -15.46 16.49 2.55
CA GLY A 157 -14.33 17.40 2.50
C GLY A 157 -13.20 17.02 3.46
N LEU A 158 -12.98 15.72 3.67
CA LEU A 158 -11.89 15.15 4.47
C LEU A 158 -11.92 15.52 5.97
N LYS A 159 -13.05 15.93 6.51
CA LYS A 159 -13.19 16.47 7.88
C LYS A 159 -12.77 15.48 8.96
N ASP A 160 -13.01 14.17 8.73
CA ASP A 160 -12.74 13.10 9.68
C ASP A 160 -11.35 12.47 9.51
N VAL A 161 -10.57 12.94 8.53
CA VAL A 161 -9.24 12.39 8.30
C VAL A 161 -8.27 12.88 9.37
N LYS A 162 -7.64 11.94 10.05
CA LYS A 162 -6.56 12.21 11.00
C LYS A 162 -5.23 12.11 10.27
N PHE A 163 -4.37 13.09 10.43
CA PHE A 163 -3.00 13.01 9.91
C PHE A 163 -2.02 13.78 10.79
N ILE A 164 -0.78 13.32 10.84
CA ILE A 164 0.34 14.03 11.47
C ILE A 164 1.07 14.90 10.45
N ALA A 165 1.83 15.87 10.93
CA ALA A 165 2.72 16.65 10.07
C ALA A 165 3.79 15.74 9.43
N LYS A 166 4.15 16.02 8.18
CA LYS A 166 5.10 15.22 7.40
C LYS A 166 6.46 15.08 8.10
N GLU A 167 6.89 16.12 8.77
CA GLU A 167 8.16 16.20 9.51
C GLU A 167 8.23 15.19 10.64
N ASN A 168 7.09 14.81 11.20
CA ASN A 168 6.99 13.92 12.37
C ASN A 168 6.90 12.42 11.98
N ILE A 169 6.86 12.11 10.68
CA ILE A 169 6.69 10.71 10.22
C ILE A 169 7.80 9.81 10.77
N TYR A 170 9.06 10.21 10.57
CA TYR A 170 10.22 9.39 10.94
C TYR A 170 10.56 9.41 12.44
N GLU A 171 9.91 10.28 13.21
CA GLU A 171 10.02 10.35 14.67
C GLU A 171 8.91 9.52 15.37
N SER A 172 7.96 9.01 14.60
CA SER A 172 6.83 8.26 15.13
C SER A 172 7.27 6.90 15.67
N LYS A 173 6.86 6.59 16.91
CA LYS A 173 7.05 5.26 17.51
C LYS A 173 6.28 4.13 16.80
N PHE A 174 5.35 4.49 15.92
CA PHE A 174 4.56 3.55 15.13
C PHE A 174 5.17 3.25 13.76
N LEU A 175 6.37 3.80 13.44
CA LEU A 175 7.06 3.54 12.18
C LEU A 175 8.35 2.75 12.41
N GLU A 176 8.50 1.67 11.66
CA GLU A 176 9.72 0.86 11.61
C GLU A 176 10.21 0.75 10.16
N VAL A 177 11.54 0.75 9.98
CA VAL A 177 12.18 0.48 8.69
C VAL A 177 12.66 -0.96 8.68
N ALA A 178 12.35 -1.70 7.62
CA ALA A 178 12.63 -3.13 7.50
C ALA A 178 13.25 -3.50 6.15
N ASP A 179 13.96 -4.60 6.12
CA ASP A 179 14.42 -5.25 4.89
C ASP A 179 13.37 -6.29 4.46
N PHE A 180 12.63 -6.01 3.40
CA PHE A 180 11.66 -6.96 2.85
C PHE A 180 12.27 -7.90 1.81
N ILE A 181 13.36 -7.48 1.15
CA ILE A 181 13.92 -8.19 0.00
C ILE A 181 14.73 -9.41 0.43
N THR A 182 15.66 -9.24 1.37
CA THR A 182 16.58 -10.32 1.76
C THR A 182 15.87 -11.57 2.27
N PRO A 183 14.84 -11.47 3.15
CA PRO A 183 14.10 -12.66 3.59
C PRO A 183 13.40 -13.39 2.43
N TYR A 184 12.79 -12.62 1.50
CA TYR A 184 12.14 -13.19 0.32
C TYR A 184 13.14 -13.93 -0.57
N VAL A 185 14.29 -13.31 -0.90
CA VAL A 185 15.31 -13.92 -1.75
C VAL A 185 15.86 -15.19 -1.12
N LYS A 186 16.11 -15.19 0.19
CA LYS A 186 16.56 -16.39 0.92
C LYS A 186 15.53 -17.53 0.88
N ALA A 187 14.24 -17.19 0.92
CA ALA A 187 13.18 -18.19 0.87
C ALA A 187 13.03 -18.85 -0.50
N LEU A 188 13.54 -18.25 -1.58
CA LEU A 188 13.47 -18.83 -2.93
C LEU A 188 14.17 -20.19 -3.02
N ASP A 189 15.22 -20.43 -2.24
CA ASP A 189 15.93 -21.72 -2.18
C ASP A 189 15.01 -22.91 -1.78
N THR A 190 13.88 -22.63 -1.14
CA THR A 190 12.91 -23.66 -0.73
C THR A 190 11.97 -24.06 -1.86
N ILE A 191 11.93 -23.30 -2.95
CA ILE A 191 10.97 -23.46 -4.06
C ILE A 191 11.72 -23.69 -5.38
N ILE A 192 12.88 -23.06 -5.55
CA ILE A 192 13.67 -23.05 -6.78
C ILE A 192 15.02 -23.70 -6.50
N ASP A 193 15.46 -24.63 -7.37
CA ASP A 193 16.83 -25.15 -7.30
C ASP A 193 17.81 -24.10 -7.84
N MET A 194 18.32 -23.29 -6.91
CA MET A 194 19.28 -22.23 -7.23
C MET A 194 20.61 -22.74 -7.78
N ASN A 195 20.97 -24.03 -7.54
CA ASN A 195 22.19 -24.62 -8.06
C ASN A 195 22.08 -24.85 -9.58
N ILE A 196 20.90 -25.28 -10.06
CA ILE A 196 20.66 -25.40 -11.50
C ILE A 196 20.86 -24.05 -12.19
N ILE A 197 20.28 -22.97 -11.63
CA ILE A 197 20.41 -21.62 -12.19
C ILE A 197 21.88 -21.16 -12.20
N LYS A 198 22.57 -21.34 -11.06
CA LYS A 198 23.97 -20.95 -10.90
C LYS A 198 24.89 -21.66 -11.89
N ASN A 199 24.64 -22.95 -12.16
CA ASN A 199 25.48 -23.79 -13.02
C ASN A 199 25.11 -23.65 -14.51
N ALA A 200 24.01 -22.99 -14.86
CA ALA A 200 23.55 -22.87 -16.24
C ALA A 200 24.39 -21.91 -17.10
N ASN A 201 25.30 -21.13 -16.50
CA ASN A 201 26.16 -20.13 -17.19
C ASN A 201 25.38 -19.21 -18.15
N LEU A 202 24.18 -18.80 -17.77
CA LEU A 202 23.32 -17.97 -18.61
C LEU A 202 23.79 -16.51 -18.59
N HIS A 203 23.83 -15.89 -19.76
CA HIS A 203 23.97 -14.44 -19.90
C HIS A 203 22.60 -13.83 -20.15
N ILE A 204 22.04 -13.17 -19.15
CA ILE A 204 20.68 -12.60 -19.20
C ILE A 204 20.82 -11.08 -19.25
N GLY A 205 20.30 -10.45 -20.32
CA GLY A 205 20.10 -9.00 -20.38
C GLY A 205 18.74 -8.63 -19.77
N VAL A 206 18.72 -7.56 -18.98
CA VAL A 206 17.51 -7.01 -18.38
C VAL A 206 17.38 -5.55 -18.77
#